data_8b7534bc10b914ecddc434ea9a819bae
#
_entry.id   8b7534bc10b914ecddc434ea9a819bae
#
_cell.length_a   1.000
_cell.length_b   1.000
_cell.length_c   1.000
_cell.angle_alpha   90.00
_cell.angle_beta   90.00
_cell.angle_gamma   90.00
#
_symmetry.space_group_name_H-M   'P 1'
#
loop_
_entity.id
_entity.type
_entity.pdbx_description
1 polymer ?
#
loop_
_entity_poly.entity_id
_entity_poly.type
_entity_poly.pdbx_seq_one_letter_code
_entity_poly.pdbx_strand_id
1 'polypeptide(L)'
;MKQVYLDNAATTPMSPTVIDVITDEMANDFGNASSTHTLGRKARNSVETARHTIAQAINAKDQEIIFTSGGSESNNTVIFGVAEMQKAVGRHLITTKIEHESVLKSMQRLEELGYEVTYLDVDRDGHISLDQLREAIRPDTILVSVMAVNNEVGSINPLKDIGQIVKDSQAFFHVDAVQGLGNIDLDVEEMGIDFMSTSAHKINGPKFLGFLYERDGIRLPNRIYGGDQELKRRSGTENVPGIAGFGQAVAEVQAESKADLQAKYTDFQKIILSRLDESGVAYEVNSPLTGLVSHHVLNLRLNGLSTYVLLANLDLAGFAVSGGSACTAGSLTPSHVLTAMFGQDSPKVSESIRISFGRYNTVEEVKAFAAALVKVARKLQDRKRED
;
A
#
# COMPACT_ATOMS: atom_id res chain seq x y z
N MET A 1 -2.66 -17.70 24.91
CA MET A 1 -1.63 -16.69 24.75
C MET A 1 -2.24 -15.50 24.02
N LYS A 2 -1.84 -14.25 24.34
CA LYS A 2 -2.27 -13.07 23.56
C LYS A 2 -1.66 -13.19 22.16
N GLN A 3 -2.47 -13.09 21.12
CA GLN A 3 -2.00 -13.15 19.74
C GLN A 3 -1.20 -11.87 19.42
N VAL A 4 -0.04 -12.02 18.79
CA VAL A 4 0.80 -10.91 18.33
C VAL A 4 0.60 -10.75 16.83
N TYR A 5 0.19 -9.56 16.40
CA TYR A 5 -0.11 -9.24 15.02
C TYR A 5 1.06 -8.51 14.36
N LEU A 6 1.70 -9.15 13.38
CA LEU A 6 2.83 -8.67 12.61
C LEU A 6 2.56 -8.77 11.09
N ASP A 7 1.30 -8.53 10.70
CA ASP A 7 0.86 -8.51 9.29
C ASP A 7 0.20 -7.17 8.94
N ASN A 8 0.79 -6.06 9.41
CA ASN A 8 0.23 -4.72 9.26
C ASN A 8 0.23 -4.21 7.81
N ALA A 9 1.05 -4.76 6.92
CA ALA A 9 0.98 -4.48 5.48
C ALA A 9 -0.28 -5.09 4.82
N ALA A 10 -0.91 -6.11 5.42
CA ALA A 10 -2.20 -6.62 4.95
C ALA A 10 -3.36 -5.73 5.39
N THR A 11 -3.42 -5.37 6.67
CA THR A 11 -4.37 -4.42 7.27
C THR A 11 -3.88 -4.03 8.65
N THR A 12 -4.30 -2.90 9.17
CA THR A 12 -3.99 -2.48 10.54
C THR A 12 -5.24 -2.48 11.43
N PRO A 13 -5.11 -2.65 12.76
CA PRO A 13 -6.21 -2.39 13.67
C PRO A 13 -6.56 -0.89 13.63
N MET A 14 -7.85 -0.55 13.70
CA MET A 14 -8.24 0.84 13.87
C MET A 14 -7.69 1.39 15.20
N SER A 15 -7.30 2.68 15.19
CA SER A 15 -6.90 3.33 16.44
C SER A 15 -8.12 3.52 17.36
N PRO A 16 -7.92 3.56 18.69
CA PRO A 16 -9.01 3.85 19.62
C PRO A 16 -9.72 5.17 19.32
N THR A 17 -8.96 6.22 19.02
CA THR A 17 -9.49 7.54 18.69
C THR A 17 -10.32 7.53 17.39
N VAL A 18 -9.89 6.77 16.37
CA VAL A 18 -10.65 6.57 15.14
C VAL A 18 -11.98 5.86 15.42
N ILE A 19 -11.96 4.84 16.30
CA ILE A 19 -13.18 4.12 16.71
C ILE A 19 -14.15 5.09 17.43
N ASP A 20 -13.63 5.92 18.33
CA ASP A 20 -14.43 6.91 19.07
C ASP A 20 -15.07 7.92 18.12
N VAL A 21 -14.33 8.49 17.17
CA VAL A 21 -14.84 9.42 16.15
C VAL A 21 -15.93 8.77 15.31
N ILE A 22 -15.71 7.55 14.80
CA ILE A 22 -16.71 6.84 13.99
C ILE A 22 -17.99 6.58 14.81
N THR A 23 -17.83 6.16 16.06
CA THR A 23 -18.95 5.86 16.96
C THR A 23 -19.78 7.11 17.27
N ASP A 24 -19.12 8.24 17.52
CA ASP A 24 -19.77 9.53 17.76
C ASP A 24 -20.56 10.00 16.54
N GLU A 25 -19.95 9.98 15.35
CA GLU A 25 -20.61 10.32 14.09
C GLU A 25 -21.83 9.41 13.82
N MET A 26 -21.72 8.11 14.05
CA MET A 26 -22.84 7.18 13.87
C MET A 26 -23.99 7.43 14.85
N ALA A 27 -23.68 7.85 16.08
CA ALA A 27 -24.68 8.09 17.11
C ALA A 27 -25.35 9.46 17.00
N ASN A 28 -24.60 10.50 16.65
CA ASN A 28 -25.00 11.90 16.82
C ASN A 28 -25.16 12.68 15.50
N ASP A 29 -24.46 12.28 14.42
CA ASP A 29 -24.41 13.05 13.16
C ASP A 29 -24.77 12.19 11.93
N PHE A 30 -25.89 11.45 12.03
CA PHE A 30 -26.40 10.55 10.99
C PHE A 30 -27.01 11.23 9.76
N GLY A 31 -26.82 12.54 9.60
CA GLY A 31 -27.39 13.31 8.49
C GLY A 31 -26.79 12.93 7.13
N ASN A 32 -27.58 13.09 6.06
CA ASN A 32 -27.06 12.98 4.70
C ASN A 32 -26.34 14.28 4.33
N ALA A 33 -25.07 14.23 3.96
CA ALA A 33 -24.25 15.40 3.62
C ALA A 33 -24.75 16.20 2.41
N SER A 34 -25.66 15.65 1.60
CA SER A 34 -26.32 16.36 0.50
C SER A 34 -27.57 17.15 0.93
N SER A 35 -28.06 16.99 2.19
CA SER A 35 -29.25 17.66 2.68
C SER A 35 -28.95 19.07 3.15
N THR A 36 -29.91 20.01 2.91
CA THR A 36 -29.75 21.45 3.25
C THR A 36 -30.11 21.80 4.70
N HIS A 37 -30.77 20.90 5.43
CA HIS A 37 -31.13 21.11 6.84
C HIS A 37 -29.93 20.94 7.77
N THR A 38 -30.09 21.31 9.04
CA THR A 38 -29.00 21.34 10.04
C THR A 38 -28.22 20.04 10.15
N LEU A 39 -28.89 18.88 10.18
CA LEU A 39 -28.19 17.58 10.27
C LEU A 39 -27.34 17.29 9.01
N GLY A 40 -27.86 17.64 7.83
CA GLY A 40 -27.09 17.49 6.59
C GLY A 40 -25.88 18.42 6.53
N ARG A 41 -26.02 19.67 7.02
CA ARG A 41 -24.88 20.60 7.10
C ARG A 41 -23.80 20.13 8.09
N LYS A 42 -24.19 19.50 9.22
CA LYS A 42 -23.23 18.89 10.14
C LYS A 42 -22.45 17.77 9.46
N ALA A 43 -23.15 16.82 8.85
CA ALA A 43 -22.54 15.73 8.11
C ALA A 43 -21.61 16.24 6.98
N ARG A 44 -22.02 17.27 6.24
CA ARG A 44 -21.17 17.94 5.24
C ARG A 44 -19.91 18.53 5.89
N ASN A 45 -20.04 19.18 7.04
CA ASN A 45 -18.88 19.73 7.74
C ASN A 45 -17.88 18.65 8.15
N SER A 46 -18.33 17.49 8.64
CA SER A 46 -17.45 16.37 8.98
C SER A 46 -16.69 15.85 7.73
N VAL A 47 -17.37 15.72 6.59
CA VAL A 47 -16.76 15.32 5.33
C VAL A 47 -15.71 16.34 4.88
N GLU A 48 -16.02 17.63 4.85
CA GLU A 48 -15.10 18.67 4.37
C GLU A 48 -13.93 18.89 5.34
N THR A 49 -14.11 18.74 6.65
CA THR A 49 -13.02 18.78 7.63
C THR A 49 -12.03 17.64 7.40
N ALA A 50 -12.51 16.41 7.20
CA ALA A 50 -11.66 15.28 6.88
C ALA A 50 -10.94 15.47 5.54
N ARG A 51 -11.63 15.97 4.51
CA ARG A 51 -11.06 16.30 3.20
C ARG A 51 -9.91 17.30 3.32
N HIS A 52 -10.10 18.38 4.07
CA HIS A 52 -9.08 19.39 4.33
C HIS A 52 -7.86 18.80 5.03
N THR A 53 -8.05 18.01 6.09
CA THR A 53 -6.95 17.33 6.81
C THR A 53 -6.14 16.44 5.88
N ILE A 54 -6.83 15.69 5.01
CA ILE A 54 -6.18 14.80 4.03
C ILE A 54 -5.42 15.60 2.98
N ALA A 55 -6.03 16.66 2.43
CA ALA A 55 -5.39 17.51 1.43
C ALA A 55 -4.10 18.15 1.97
N GLN A 56 -4.12 18.70 3.19
CA GLN A 56 -2.94 19.26 3.84
C GLN A 56 -1.83 18.20 4.03
N ALA A 57 -2.19 16.96 4.31
CA ALA A 57 -1.22 15.90 4.58
C ALA A 57 -0.34 15.54 3.39
N ILE A 58 -0.74 15.90 2.17
CA ILE A 58 -0.06 15.59 0.92
C ILE A 58 0.25 16.83 0.08
N ASN A 59 0.10 18.03 0.65
CA ASN A 59 0.25 19.32 -0.03
C ASN A 59 -0.68 19.47 -1.26
N ALA A 60 -1.93 19.04 -1.12
CA ALA A 60 -2.98 19.15 -2.14
C ALA A 60 -4.04 20.20 -1.76
N LYS A 61 -4.91 20.56 -2.72
CA LYS A 61 -6.13 21.35 -2.48
C LYS A 61 -7.29 20.43 -2.11
N ASP A 62 -8.24 20.92 -1.31
CA ASP A 62 -9.41 20.14 -0.87
C ASP A 62 -10.20 19.55 -2.05
N GLN A 63 -10.36 20.30 -3.12
CA GLN A 63 -11.10 19.89 -4.32
C GLN A 63 -10.41 18.79 -5.14
N GLU A 64 -9.13 18.49 -4.87
CA GLU A 64 -8.36 17.43 -5.52
C GLU A 64 -8.53 16.06 -4.85
N ILE A 65 -9.17 16.02 -3.68
CA ILE A 65 -9.43 14.79 -2.94
C ILE A 65 -10.81 14.25 -3.29
N ILE A 66 -10.89 12.98 -3.64
CA ILE A 66 -12.13 12.24 -3.95
C ILE A 66 -12.17 11.02 -3.05
N PHE A 67 -13.20 10.88 -2.20
CA PHE A 67 -13.36 9.68 -1.38
C PHE A 67 -13.80 8.49 -2.22
N THR A 68 -13.15 7.35 -1.97
CA THR A 68 -13.37 6.06 -2.66
C THR A 68 -13.51 4.94 -1.64
N SER A 69 -13.84 3.73 -2.09
CA SER A 69 -13.88 2.56 -1.21
C SER A 69 -12.50 2.01 -0.84
N GLY A 70 -11.42 2.56 -1.39
CA GLY A 70 -10.04 2.13 -1.12
C GLY A 70 -9.13 2.20 -2.34
N GLY A 71 -7.88 1.77 -2.16
CA GLY A 71 -6.86 1.82 -3.21
C GLY A 71 -7.26 1.11 -4.51
N SER A 72 -7.98 -0.02 -4.43
CA SER A 72 -8.42 -0.75 -5.63
C SER A 72 -9.40 0.05 -6.47
N GLU A 73 -10.39 0.75 -5.87
CA GLU A 73 -11.29 1.65 -6.61
C GLU A 73 -10.51 2.81 -7.21
N SER A 74 -9.60 3.42 -6.44
CA SER A 74 -8.78 4.55 -6.90
C SER A 74 -7.88 4.14 -8.07
N ASN A 75 -7.12 3.04 -7.96
CA ASN A 75 -6.25 2.53 -9.02
C ASN A 75 -7.04 2.23 -10.31
N ASN A 76 -8.20 1.55 -10.19
CA ASN A 76 -9.06 1.26 -11.34
C ASN A 76 -9.62 2.55 -11.97
N THR A 77 -10.02 3.52 -11.15
CA THR A 77 -10.54 4.81 -11.64
C THR A 77 -9.49 5.54 -12.47
N VAL A 78 -8.25 5.59 -12.00
CA VAL A 78 -7.16 6.22 -12.73
C VAL A 78 -6.83 5.46 -14.02
N ILE A 79 -6.53 4.17 -13.92
CA ILE A 79 -6.02 3.39 -15.05
C ILE A 79 -7.03 3.35 -16.21
N PHE A 80 -8.28 3.01 -15.94
CA PHE A 80 -9.31 2.99 -16.96
C PHE A 80 -9.77 4.40 -17.34
N GLY A 81 -9.75 5.36 -16.38
CA GLY A 81 -10.12 6.76 -16.65
C GLY A 81 -9.16 7.43 -17.61
N VAL A 82 -7.86 7.29 -17.39
CA VAL A 82 -6.84 7.84 -18.30
C VAL A 82 -6.89 7.15 -19.65
N ALA A 83 -7.01 5.81 -19.69
CA ALA A 83 -7.12 5.06 -20.95
C ALA A 83 -8.30 5.54 -21.79
N GLU A 84 -9.46 5.83 -21.18
CA GLU A 84 -10.63 6.37 -21.86
C GLU A 84 -10.42 7.83 -22.31
N MET A 85 -9.93 8.68 -21.41
CA MET A 85 -9.74 10.11 -21.63
C MET A 85 -8.69 10.38 -22.71
N GLN A 86 -7.60 9.62 -22.72
CA GLN A 86 -6.45 9.81 -23.61
C GLN A 86 -6.46 8.91 -24.85
N LYS A 87 -7.56 8.22 -25.15
CA LYS A 87 -7.68 7.28 -26.27
C LYS A 87 -7.27 7.84 -27.63
N ALA A 88 -7.47 9.14 -27.84
CA ALA A 88 -7.09 9.83 -29.08
C ALA A 88 -5.60 10.25 -29.10
N VAL A 89 -4.94 10.31 -27.95
CA VAL A 89 -3.53 10.72 -27.79
C VAL A 89 -2.61 9.51 -27.94
N GLY A 90 -2.96 8.40 -27.30
CA GLY A 90 -2.15 7.19 -27.33
C GLY A 90 -2.80 5.99 -26.66
N ARG A 91 -2.08 4.86 -26.70
CA ARG A 91 -2.53 3.60 -26.09
C ARG A 91 -1.42 2.87 -25.35
N HIS A 92 -0.33 3.53 -25.04
CA HIS A 92 0.77 2.95 -24.29
C HIS A 92 0.74 3.39 -22.82
N LEU A 93 0.89 2.41 -21.91
CA LEU A 93 0.99 2.62 -20.49
C LEU A 93 2.28 1.99 -19.96
N ILE A 94 2.83 2.55 -18.89
CA ILE A 94 4.01 2.02 -18.21
C ILE A 94 3.66 1.74 -16.76
N THR A 95 4.07 0.59 -16.26
CA THR A 95 3.94 0.22 -14.85
C THR A 95 5.13 -0.67 -14.44
N THR A 96 5.15 -1.19 -13.19
CA THR A 96 6.21 -2.08 -12.74
C THR A 96 5.71 -3.51 -12.56
N LYS A 97 6.64 -4.49 -12.56
CA LYS A 97 6.30 -5.90 -12.32
C LYS A 97 5.90 -6.20 -10.88
N ILE A 98 6.14 -5.27 -9.95
CA ILE A 98 5.93 -5.46 -8.51
C ILE A 98 4.73 -4.69 -7.95
N GLU A 99 3.86 -4.16 -8.81
CA GLU A 99 2.67 -3.43 -8.39
C GLU A 99 1.65 -4.31 -7.66
N HIS A 100 0.75 -3.65 -6.94
CA HIS A 100 -0.42 -4.35 -6.37
C HIS A 100 -1.30 -4.93 -7.47
N GLU A 101 -1.97 -6.06 -7.19
CA GLU A 101 -2.84 -6.74 -8.18
C GLU A 101 -3.93 -5.85 -8.78
N SER A 102 -4.41 -4.83 -8.05
CA SER A 102 -5.39 -3.87 -8.60
C SER A 102 -4.83 -3.00 -9.72
N VAL A 103 -3.51 -2.81 -9.77
CA VAL A 103 -2.81 -2.17 -10.90
C VAL A 103 -2.54 -3.20 -11.99
N LEU A 104 -1.87 -4.31 -11.66
CA LEU A 104 -1.47 -5.33 -12.64
C LEU A 104 -2.67 -5.89 -13.43
N LYS A 105 -3.75 -6.26 -12.73
CA LYS A 105 -4.97 -6.78 -13.39
C LYS A 105 -5.71 -5.74 -14.22
N SER A 106 -5.66 -4.48 -13.81
CA SER A 106 -6.21 -3.38 -14.62
C SER A 106 -5.40 -3.17 -15.90
N MET A 107 -4.07 -3.24 -15.80
CA MET A 107 -3.19 -3.17 -16.97
C MET A 107 -3.40 -4.35 -17.91
N GLN A 108 -3.44 -5.59 -17.41
CA GLN A 108 -3.76 -6.78 -18.19
C GLN A 108 -5.12 -6.66 -18.89
N ARG A 109 -6.14 -6.11 -18.21
CA ARG A 109 -7.43 -5.86 -18.84
C ARG A 109 -7.34 -4.84 -19.98
N LEU A 110 -6.51 -3.81 -19.86
CA LEU A 110 -6.29 -2.86 -20.95
C LEU A 110 -5.57 -3.51 -22.15
N GLU A 111 -4.62 -4.42 -21.92
CA GLU A 111 -3.97 -5.20 -23.00
C GLU A 111 -5.02 -5.99 -23.80
N GLU A 112 -5.99 -6.65 -23.12
CA GLU A 112 -7.10 -7.32 -23.78
C GLU A 112 -8.00 -6.37 -24.60
N LEU A 113 -8.01 -5.07 -24.25
CA LEU A 113 -8.73 -4.02 -24.96
C LEU A 113 -7.90 -3.33 -26.06
N GLY A 114 -6.69 -3.84 -26.33
CA GLY A 114 -5.80 -3.38 -27.39
C GLY A 114 -4.92 -2.18 -27.03
N TYR A 115 -4.62 -2.00 -25.75
CA TYR A 115 -3.57 -1.12 -25.26
C TYR A 115 -2.24 -1.89 -25.17
N GLU A 116 -1.12 -1.17 -25.19
CA GLU A 116 0.19 -1.72 -24.92
C GLU A 116 0.64 -1.35 -23.52
N VAL A 117 1.21 -2.29 -22.78
CA VAL A 117 1.72 -2.04 -21.44
C VAL A 117 3.19 -2.45 -21.33
N THR A 118 4.04 -1.53 -20.95
CA THR A 118 5.43 -1.82 -20.55
C THR A 118 5.50 -2.06 -19.05
N TYR A 119 5.93 -3.26 -18.66
CA TYR A 119 6.19 -3.63 -17.27
C TYR A 119 7.68 -3.50 -16.98
N LEU A 120 8.07 -2.44 -16.27
CA LEU A 120 9.47 -2.21 -15.90
C LEU A 120 9.98 -3.33 -14.99
N ASP A 121 11.19 -3.78 -15.26
CA ASP A 121 11.92 -4.67 -14.36
C ASP A 121 12.36 -3.94 -13.10
N VAL A 122 12.65 -4.72 -12.07
CA VAL A 122 13.23 -4.22 -10.83
C VAL A 122 14.53 -4.95 -10.52
N ASP A 123 15.37 -4.29 -9.76
CA ASP A 123 16.61 -4.89 -9.25
C ASP A 123 16.34 -5.83 -8.05
N ARG A 124 17.41 -6.33 -7.44
CA ARG A 124 17.31 -7.26 -6.29
C ARG A 124 16.81 -6.60 -5.01
N ASP A 125 16.77 -5.26 -4.95
CA ASP A 125 16.24 -4.47 -3.87
C ASP A 125 14.80 -4.01 -4.13
N GLY A 126 14.25 -4.34 -5.31
CA GLY A 126 12.89 -4.00 -5.71
C GLY A 126 12.75 -2.58 -6.23
N HIS A 127 13.82 -1.95 -6.73
CA HIS A 127 13.80 -0.61 -7.32
C HIS A 127 13.78 -0.69 -8.85
N ILE A 128 13.05 0.24 -9.49
CA ILE A 128 13.08 0.42 -10.95
C ILE A 128 14.36 1.16 -11.38
N SER A 129 14.78 0.95 -12.62
CA SER A 129 15.79 1.77 -13.26
C SER A 129 15.15 3.02 -13.87
N LEU A 130 15.65 4.21 -13.48
CA LEU A 130 15.20 5.48 -14.07
C LEU A 130 15.59 5.58 -15.55
N ASP A 131 16.67 4.94 -15.98
CA ASP A 131 17.07 4.92 -17.39
C ASP A 131 16.12 4.05 -18.21
N GLN A 132 15.72 2.87 -17.69
CA GLN A 132 14.68 2.05 -18.33
C GLN A 132 13.35 2.81 -18.45
N LEU A 133 12.97 3.59 -17.44
CA LEU A 133 11.77 4.43 -17.52
C LEU A 133 11.89 5.47 -18.63
N ARG A 134 13.03 6.18 -18.76
CA ARG A 134 13.25 7.15 -19.83
C ARG A 134 13.15 6.51 -21.22
N GLU A 135 13.76 5.36 -21.39
CA GLU A 135 13.73 4.60 -22.67
C GLU A 135 12.34 4.05 -23.00
N ALA A 136 11.53 3.73 -21.99
CA ALA A 136 10.19 3.19 -22.18
C ALA A 136 9.15 4.26 -22.55
N ILE A 137 9.37 5.54 -22.21
CA ILE A 137 8.45 6.64 -22.52
C ILE A 137 8.49 6.90 -24.03
N ARG A 138 7.31 6.83 -24.66
CA ARG A 138 7.09 7.04 -26.10
C ARG A 138 6.13 8.21 -26.33
N PRO A 139 6.05 8.75 -27.57
CA PRO A 139 5.10 9.82 -27.90
C PRO A 139 3.61 9.44 -27.71
N ASP A 140 3.28 8.14 -27.66
CA ASP A 140 1.94 7.63 -27.40
C ASP A 140 1.75 7.08 -25.98
N THR A 141 2.70 7.31 -25.07
CA THR A 141 2.57 6.97 -23.66
C THR A 141 1.58 7.92 -22.98
N ILE A 142 0.54 7.37 -22.34
CA ILE A 142 -0.52 8.17 -21.70
C ILE A 142 -0.50 8.10 -20.16
N LEU A 143 0.12 7.07 -19.59
CA LEU A 143 0.17 6.87 -18.13
C LEU A 143 1.46 6.17 -17.74
N VAL A 144 2.11 6.69 -16.67
CA VAL A 144 3.12 5.98 -15.89
C VAL A 144 2.53 5.76 -14.51
N SER A 145 2.40 4.48 -14.10
CA SER A 145 1.82 4.08 -12.81
C SER A 145 2.83 3.29 -12.01
N VAL A 146 3.30 3.84 -10.88
CA VAL A 146 4.34 3.24 -10.02
C VAL A 146 3.94 3.36 -8.57
N MET A 147 4.04 2.27 -7.80
CA MET A 147 3.76 2.30 -6.36
C MET A 147 4.84 3.07 -5.59
N ALA A 148 4.42 3.76 -4.53
CA ALA A 148 5.34 4.51 -3.68
C ALA A 148 6.23 3.58 -2.85
N VAL A 149 5.62 2.58 -2.20
CA VAL A 149 6.29 1.61 -1.32
C VAL A 149 5.77 0.22 -1.62
N ASN A 150 6.65 -0.73 -1.82
CA ASN A 150 6.24 -2.11 -2.06
C ASN A 150 5.76 -2.80 -0.77
N ASN A 151 4.60 -3.42 -0.84
CA ASN A 151 3.92 -4.05 0.29
C ASN A 151 4.52 -5.41 0.70
N GLU A 152 5.44 -5.98 -0.07
CA GLU A 152 6.05 -7.28 0.23
C GLU A 152 7.49 -7.17 0.72
N VAL A 153 8.26 -6.21 0.21
CA VAL A 153 9.69 -6.06 0.54
C VAL A 153 10.05 -4.69 1.11
N GLY A 154 9.15 -3.71 1.05
CA GLY A 154 9.36 -2.39 1.66
C GLY A 154 10.23 -1.44 0.83
N SER A 155 10.63 -1.79 -0.40
CA SER A 155 11.35 -0.87 -1.28
C SER A 155 10.53 0.40 -1.56
N ILE A 156 11.18 1.56 -1.60
CA ILE A 156 10.60 2.87 -1.92
C ILE A 156 11.04 3.27 -3.31
N ASN A 157 10.12 3.63 -4.19
CA ASN A 157 10.48 4.18 -5.48
C ASN A 157 10.83 5.68 -5.37
N PRO A 158 11.80 6.18 -6.15
CA PRO A 158 12.22 7.58 -6.15
C PRO A 158 11.21 8.48 -6.87
N LEU A 159 10.05 8.73 -6.22
CA LEU A 159 8.87 9.37 -6.83
C LEU A 159 9.18 10.73 -7.45
N LYS A 160 10.02 11.54 -6.80
CA LYS A 160 10.42 12.85 -7.29
C LYS A 160 11.19 12.75 -8.61
N ASP A 161 12.13 11.81 -8.71
CA ASP A 161 12.90 11.61 -9.94
C ASP A 161 12.03 11.04 -11.06
N ILE A 162 11.11 10.14 -10.72
CA ILE A 162 10.12 9.59 -11.66
C ILE A 162 9.22 10.72 -12.19
N GLY A 163 8.66 11.55 -11.29
CA GLY A 163 7.82 12.68 -11.67
C GLY A 163 8.56 13.69 -12.57
N GLN A 164 9.84 13.94 -12.29
CA GLN A 164 10.66 14.81 -13.14
C GLN A 164 10.84 14.24 -14.56
N ILE A 165 11.00 12.92 -14.69
CA ILE A 165 11.12 12.25 -15.99
C ILE A 165 9.76 12.29 -16.74
N VAL A 166 8.66 11.97 -16.04
CA VAL A 166 7.34 11.94 -16.65
C VAL A 166 6.87 13.33 -17.10
N LYS A 167 7.23 14.39 -16.35
CA LYS A 167 6.89 15.78 -16.65
C LYS A 167 7.35 16.24 -18.03
N ASP A 168 8.45 15.68 -18.55
CA ASP A 168 8.98 15.99 -19.89
C ASP A 168 8.20 15.26 -21.02
N SER A 169 7.15 14.53 -20.69
CA SER A 169 6.28 13.79 -21.60
C SER A 169 4.83 14.30 -21.52
N GLN A 170 3.95 13.69 -22.34
CA GLN A 170 2.51 13.92 -22.27
C GLN A 170 1.79 12.94 -21.33
N ALA A 171 2.50 11.95 -20.78
CA ALA A 171 1.93 10.96 -19.90
C ALA A 171 1.56 11.56 -18.54
N PHE A 172 0.49 11.08 -17.95
CA PHE A 172 0.17 11.34 -16.56
C PHE A 172 0.99 10.46 -15.62
N PHE A 173 1.27 10.97 -14.41
CA PHE A 173 1.94 10.23 -13.36
C PHE A 173 0.96 9.82 -12.27
N HIS A 174 0.77 8.52 -12.10
CA HIS A 174 -0.04 7.90 -11.04
C HIS A 174 0.83 7.18 -10.03
N VAL A 175 0.53 7.38 -8.75
CA VAL A 175 1.22 6.72 -7.63
C VAL A 175 0.23 5.92 -6.78
N ASP A 176 0.42 4.60 -6.70
CA ASP A 176 -0.21 3.81 -5.64
C ASP A 176 0.54 4.07 -4.32
N ALA A 177 -0.03 4.93 -3.47
CA ALA A 177 0.56 5.33 -2.19
C ALA A 177 -0.09 4.59 -0.99
N VAL A 178 -0.77 3.47 -1.22
CA VAL A 178 -1.45 2.70 -0.17
C VAL A 178 -0.50 2.29 0.95
N GLN A 179 0.73 1.93 0.65
CA GLN A 179 1.77 1.65 1.66
C GLN A 179 2.65 2.86 1.97
N GLY A 180 2.54 3.94 1.18
CA GLY A 180 3.33 5.17 1.36
C GLY A 180 2.74 6.10 2.41
N LEU A 181 1.42 6.30 2.39
CA LEU A 181 0.74 7.23 3.32
C LEU A 181 1.03 6.85 4.78
N GLY A 182 1.57 7.79 5.55
CA GLY A 182 1.95 7.59 6.94
C GLY A 182 3.32 6.92 7.16
N ASN A 183 3.95 6.34 6.13
CA ASN A 183 5.27 5.71 6.23
C ASN A 183 6.39 6.56 5.61
N ILE A 184 6.09 7.34 4.59
CA ILE A 184 7.02 8.27 3.93
C ILE A 184 6.38 9.65 3.77
N ASP A 185 7.20 10.67 3.50
CA ASP A 185 6.69 11.97 3.13
C ASP A 185 6.15 11.94 1.71
N LEU A 186 4.96 12.50 1.53
CA LEU A 186 4.26 12.59 0.26
C LEU A 186 3.89 14.05 0.02
N ASP A 187 4.44 14.65 -1.02
CA ASP A 187 4.12 15.99 -1.50
C ASP A 187 3.81 15.88 -3.00
N VAL A 188 2.51 16.00 -3.33
CA VAL A 188 2.06 15.76 -4.71
C VAL A 188 2.57 16.80 -5.69
N GLU A 189 2.80 18.05 -5.24
CA GLU A 189 3.33 19.13 -6.06
C GLU A 189 4.84 18.94 -6.30
N GLU A 190 5.61 18.68 -5.23
CA GLU A 190 7.07 18.48 -5.33
C GLU A 190 7.42 17.24 -6.16
N MET A 191 6.62 16.17 -6.02
CA MET A 191 6.82 14.91 -6.73
C MET A 191 6.21 14.90 -8.14
N GLY A 192 5.48 15.95 -8.53
CA GLY A 192 4.86 16.04 -9.86
C GLY A 192 3.79 14.97 -10.12
N ILE A 193 3.06 14.56 -9.08
CA ILE A 193 2.04 13.51 -9.14
C ILE A 193 0.74 14.08 -9.71
N ASP A 194 0.13 13.41 -10.69
CA ASP A 194 -1.18 13.76 -11.24
C ASP A 194 -2.32 13.03 -10.55
N PHE A 195 -2.06 11.79 -10.13
CA PHE A 195 -3.02 10.93 -9.43
C PHE A 195 -2.34 10.16 -8.31
N MET A 196 -3.00 10.05 -7.16
CA MET A 196 -2.49 9.22 -6.06
C MET A 196 -3.62 8.41 -5.43
N SER A 197 -3.40 7.12 -5.24
CA SER A 197 -4.34 6.18 -4.63
C SER A 197 -3.94 5.82 -3.22
N THR A 198 -4.92 5.78 -2.29
CA THR A 198 -4.67 5.47 -0.88
C THR A 198 -5.74 4.56 -0.28
N SER A 199 -5.49 4.07 0.93
CA SER A 199 -6.44 3.25 1.67
C SER A 199 -6.32 3.46 3.19
N ALA A 200 -7.42 3.79 3.85
CA ALA A 200 -7.45 4.15 5.26
C ALA A 200 -6.99 3.01 6.20
N HIS A 201 -7.33 1.76 5.87
CA HIS A 201 -7.03 0.62 6.73
C HIS A 201 -5.53 0.25 6.81
N LYS A 202 -4.66 0.92 6.08
CA LYS A 202 -3.20 0.76 6.18
C LYS A 202 -2.57 1.71 7.19
N ILE A 203 -3.33 2.72 7.64
CA ILE A 203 -2.88 3.74 8.59
C ILE A 203 -3.78 3.81 9.84
N ASN A 204 -4.27 2.68 10.31
CA ASN A 204 -5.15 2.56 11.47
C ASN A 204 -6.52 3.24 11.31
N GLY A 205 -6.94 3.48 10.07
CA GLY A 205 -8.27 3.97 9.70
C GLY A 205 -9.27 2.86 9.37
N PRO A 206 -10.50 3.21 8.98
CA PRO A 206 -11.55 2.26 8.66
C PRO A 206 -11.27 1.47 7.38
N LYS A 207 -11.78 0.23 7.33
CA LYS A 207 -11.83 -0.57 6.10
C LYS A 207 -12.87 -0.02 5.14
N PHE A 208 -12.73 -0.40 3.85
CA PHE A 208 -13.64 0.02 2.78
C PHE A 208 -13.73 1.54 2.64
N LEU A 209 -12.59 2.22 2.82
CA LEU A 209 -12.43 3.65 2.59
C LEU A 209 -11.00 3.95 2.11
N GLY A 210 -10.90 4.90 1.18
CA GLY A 210 -9.67 5.46 0.66
C GLY A 210 -9.94 6.84 0.06
N PHE A 211 -8.93 7.44 -0.53
CA PHE A 211 -9.11 8.58 -1.40
C PHE A 211 -8.28 8.43 -2.68
N LEU A 212 -8.77 9.06 -3.72
CA LEU A 212 -8.05 9.38 -4.94
C LEU A 212 -7.72 10.87 -4.90
N TYR A 213 -6.43 11.22 -5.01
CA TYR A 213 -5.99 12.55 -5.40
C TYR A 213 -6.05 12.65 -6.93
N GLU A 214 -6.69 13.67 -7.44
CA GLU A 214 -6.78 14.02 -8.86
C GLU A 214 -6.38 15.49 -9.01
N ARG A 215 -5.23 15.77 -9.62
CA ARG A 215 -4.69 17.13 -9.78
C ARG A 215 -5.72 18.07 -10.43
N ASP A 216 -5.80 19.28 -9.91
CA ASP A 216 -6.66 20.33 -10.43
C ASP A 216 -6.41 20.56 -11.92
N GLY A 217 -7.48 20.75 -12.69
CA GLY A 217 -7.44 20.85 -14.16
C GLY A 217 -7.53 19.51 -14.90
N ILE A 218 -7.39 18.37 -14.23
CA ILE A 218 -7.66 17.05 -14.81
C ILE A 218 -9.09 16.63 -14.44
N ARG A 219 -9.77 15.94 -15.34
CA ARG A 219 -11.10 15.40 -15.10
C ARG A 219 -11.24 14.01 -15.70
N LEU A 220 -11.12 12.99 -14.84
CA LEU A 220 -11.36 11.61 -15.26
C LEU A 220 -12.85 11.35 -15.53
N PRO A 221 -13.19 10.50 -16.50
CA PRO A 221 -14.55 9.98 -16.65
C PRO A 221 -15.01 9.24 -15.39
N ASN A 222 -16.26 9.48 -14.99
CA ASN A 222 -16.83 8.79 -13.81
C ASN A 222 -16.86 7.29 -14.01
N ARG A 223 -16.56 6.52 -12.96
CA ARG A 223 -16.70 5.05 -12.96
C ARG A 223 -17.96 4.59 -12.24
N ILE A 224 -18.45 5.39 -11.30
CA ILE A 224 -19.71 5.16 -10.57
C ILE A 224 -20.66 6.30 -10.91
N TYR A 225 -21.76 5.98 -11.57
CA TYR A 225 -22.75 6.93 -12.02
C TYR A 225 -23.92 7.03 -11.02
N GLY A 226 -24.49 8.22 -10.85
CA GLY A 226 -25.64 8.46 -9.95
C GLY A 226 -25.77 9.94 -9.58
N GLY A 227 -25.84 10.25 -8.31
CA GLY A 227 -25.96 11.62 -7.80
C GLY A 227 -24.67 12.44 -7.91
N ASP A 228 -24.73 13.70 -7.48
CA ASP A 228 -23.69 14.71 -7.66
C ASP A 228 -22.63 14.73 -6.52
N GLN A 229 -22.50 13.65 -5.75
CA GLN A 229 -21.51 13.55 -4.68
C GLN A 229 -20.07 13.67 -5.23
N GLU A 230 -19.12 13.95 -4.34
CA GLU A 230 -17.70 14.13 -4.67
C GLU A 230 -17.50 15.08 -5.88
N LEU A 231 -18.21 16.21 -5.87
CA LEU A 231 -18.17 17.22 -6.94
C LEU A 231 -18.49 16.63 -8.34
N LYS A 232 -19.44 15.71 -8.41
CA LYS A 232 -19.86 14.97 -9.61
C LYS A 232 -18.79 14.02 -10.19
N ARG A 233 -17.84 13.59 -9.37
CA ARG A 233 -16.75 12.68 -9.79
C ARG A 233 -16.94 11.24 -9.34
N ARG A 234 -17.65 11.05 -8.21
CA ARG A 234 -17.92 9.72 -7.67
C ARG A 234 -19.27 9.73 -6.95
N SER A 235 -20.25 9.06 -7.53
CA SER A 235 -21.62 9.04 -7.01
C SER A 235 -21.80 8.06 -5.85
N GLY A 236 -22.84 8.27 -5.06
CA GLY A 236 -23.22 7.46 -3.91
C GLY A 236 -23.15 8.25 -2.60
N THR A 237 -24.09 7.96 -1.69
CA THR A 237 -24.14 8.61 -0.38
C THR A 237 -22.80 8.47 0.34
N GLU A 238 -22.27 9.59 0.82
CA GLU A 238 -20.99 9.64 1.50
C GLU A 238 -21.03 8.84 2.82
N ASN A 239 -20.00 8.03 3.06
CA ASN A 239 -19.79 7.33 4.32
C ASN A 239 -19.24 8.31 5.37
N VAL A 240 -20.09 9.22 5.87
CA VAL A 240 -19.68 10.30 6.77
C VAL A 240 -18.90 9.81 7.98
N PRO A 241 -19.34 8.78 8.74
CA PRO A 241 -18.57 8.26 9.87
C PRO A 241 -17.20 7.71 9.47
N GLY A 242 -17.16 6.96 8.38
CA GLY A 242 -15.89 6.42 7.88
C GLY A 242 -14.95 7.53 7.40
N ILE A 243 -15.46 8.55 6.71
CA ILE A 243 -14.67 9.69 6.22
C ILE A 243 -14.09 10.49 7.39
N ALA A 244 -14.89 10.78 8.41
CA ALA A 244 -14.43 11.45 9.64
C ALA A 244 -13.32 10.62 10.33
N GLY A 245 -13.54 9.31 10.47
CA GLY A 245 -12.52 8.38 10.99
C GLY A 245 -11.25 8.32 10.15
N PHE A 246 -11.35 8.45 8.82
CA PHE A 246 -10.16 8.51 7.96
C PHE A 246 -9.39 9.83 8.15
N GLY A 247 -10.10 10.98 8.24
CA GLY A 247 -9.49 12.25 8.58
C GLY A 247 -8.73 12.18 9.91
N GLN A 248 -9.32 11.54 10.94
CA GLN A 248 -8.67 11.32 12.23
C GLN A 248 -7.41 10.44 12.09
N ALA A 249 -7.47 9.34 11.32
CA ALA A 249 -6.31 8.48 11.09
C ALA A 249 -5.16 9.24 10.39
N VAL A 250 -5.48 10.11 9.42
CA VAL A 250 -4.50 10.97 8.75
C VAL A 250 -3.91 11.98 9.73
N ALA A 251 -4.71 12.62 10.57
CA ALA A 251 -4.22 13.54 11.60
C ALA A 251 -3.23 12.84 12.57
N GLU A 252 -3.50 11.60 12.97
CA GLU A 252 -2.59 10.83 13.83
C GLU A 252 -1.25 10.54 13.15
N VAL A 253 -1.27 10.12 11.86
CA VAL A 253 0.00 9.84 11.13
C VAL A 253 0.79 11.12 10.83
N GLN A 254 0.13 12.28 10.73
CA GLN A 254 0.81 13.56 10.57
C GLN A 254 1.43 14.07 11.87
N ALA A 255 0.83 13.78 13.02
CA ALA A 255 1.35 14.17 14.33
C ALA A 255 2.59 13.34 14.75
N GLU A 256 2.82 12.19 14.13
CA GLU A 256 3.94 11.30 14.45
C GLU A 256 5.15 11.58 13.55
N SER A 257 6.34 11.61 14.14
CA SER A 257 7.59 11.71 13.39
C SER A 257 7.83 10.43 12.57
N LYS A 258 7.83 10.55 11.24
CA LYS A 258 8.12 9.41 10.35
C LYS A 258 9.55 8.90 10.56
N ALA A 259 10.50 9.78 10.87
CA ALA A 259 11.88 9.38 11.18
C ALA A 259 11.95 8.50 12.44
N ASP A 260 11.23 8.86 13.51
CA ASP A 260 11.19 8.06 14.74
C ASP A 260 10.47 6.73 14.52
N LEU A 261 9.42 6.72 13.72
CA LEU A 261 8.70 5.51 13.34
C LEU A 261 9.59 4.55 12.53
N GLN A 262 10.33 5.08 11.55
CA GLN A 262 11.28 4.27 10.76
C GLN A 262 12.45 3.77 11.63
N ALA A 263 12.95 4.57 12.57
CA ALA A 263 13.96 4.14 13.53
C ALA A 263 13.45 2.99 14.41
N LYS A 264 12.23 3.10 14.93
CA LYS A 264 11.56 2.03 15.69
C LYS A 264 11.46 0.73 14.87
N TYR A 265 11.05 0.80 13.62
CA TYR A 265 10.94 -0.38 12.76
C TYR A 265 12.31 -0.97 12.41
N THR A 266 13.32 -0.13 12.22
CA THR A 266 14.71 -0.57 12.05
C THR A 266 15.19 -1.36 13.25
N ASP A 267 14.89 -0.91 14.48
CA ASP A 267 15.26 -1.65 15.69
C ASP A 267 14.48 -2.96 15.83
N PHE A 268 13.24 -3.02 15.40
CA PHE A 268 12.48 -4.27 15.32
C PHE A 268 13.11 -5.27 14.35
N GLN A 269 13.55 -4.82 13.17
CA GLN A 269 14.29 -5.67 12.22
C GLN A 269 15.59 -6.19 12.84
N LYS A 270 16.39 -5.31 13.49
CA LYS A 270 17.64 -5.71 14.16
C LYS A 270 17.40 -6.78 15.23
N ILE A 271 16.35 -6.68 16.04
CA ILE A 271 16.01 -7.68 17.06
C ILE A 271 15.80 -9.06 16.43
N ILE A 272 15.05 -9.11 15.33
CA ILE A 272 14.76 -10.38 14.62
C ILE A 272 16.04 -10.95 14.01
N LEU A 273 16.78 -10.14 13.26
CA LEU A 273 17.99 -10.56 12.56
C LEU A 273 19.07 -11.02 13.52
N SER A 274 19.37 -10.25 14.60
CA SER A 274 20.33 -10.64 15.63
C SER A 274 19.95 -11.97 16.28
N ARG A 275 18.65 -12.21 16.52
CA ARG A 275 18.20 -13.47 17.12
C ARG A 275 18.36 -14.66 16.17
N LEU A 276 18.20 -14.46 14.87
CA LEU A 276 18.45 -15.46 13.84
C LEU A 276 19.96 -15.77 13.74
N ASP A 277 20.82 -14.75 13.72
CA ASP A 277 22.29 -14.88 13.71
C ASP A 277 22.80 -15.69 14.90
N GLU A 278 22.39 -15.31 16.11
CA GLU A 278 22.75 -16.05 17.35
C GLU A 278 22.29 -17.50 17.33
N SER A 279 21.21 -17.79 16.61
CA SER A 279 20.63 -19.13 16.57
C SER A 279 21.32 -20.08 15.61
N GLY A 280 22.04 -19.56 14.60
CA GLY A 280 22.59 -20.35 13.49
C GLY A 280 21.54 -20.91 12.52
N VAL A 281 20.29 -20.43 12.59
CA VAL A 281 19.26 -20.74 11.57
C VAL A 281 19.66 -20.07 10.26
N ALA A 282 19.76 -20.83 9.18
CA ALA A 282 20.12 -20.29 7.86
C ALA A 282 18.93 -19.48 7.30
N TYR A 283 19.18 -18.21 6.98
CA TYR A 283 18.20 -17.31 6.39
C TYR A 283 18.83 -16.36 5.38
N GLU A 284 18.01 -15.72 4.57
CA GLU A 284 18.37 -14.60 3.69
C GLU A 284 17.35 -13.48 3.83
N VAL A 285 17.81 -12.23 3.76
CA VAL A 285 16.91 -11.07 3.71
C VAL A 285 16.58 -10.74 2.26
N ASN A 286 15.29 -10.55 1.96
CA ASN A 286 14.82 -10.15 0.64
C ASN A 286 14.50 -8.65 0.57
N SER A 287 14.18 -8.03 1.72
CA SER A 287 13.99 -6.58 1.81
C SER A 287 15.32 -5.83 1.71
N PRO A 288 15.38 -4.66 1.08
CA PRO A 288 16.51 -3.75 1.28
C PRO A 288 16.59 -3.34 2.76
N LEU A 289 17.80 -3.21 3.30
CA LEU A 289 18.03 -2.81 4.70
C LEU A 289 18.54 -1.37 4.83
N THR A 290 18.93 -0.74 3.72
CA THR A 290 19.47 0.62 3.64
C THR A 290 18.98 1.31 2.37
N GLY A 291 19.12 2.63 2.31
CA GLY A 291 18.73 3.40 1.13
C GLY A 291 17.23 3.70 1.08
N LEU A 292 16.64 3.53 -0.09
CA LEU A 292 15.20 3.79 -0.32
C LEU A 292 14.35 2.62 0.18
N VAL A 293 14.14 2.54 1.49
CA VAL A 293 13.38 1.47 2.14
C VAL A 293 12.48 2.00 3.24
N SER A 294 11.29 1.42 3.34
CA SER A 294 10.38 1.60 4.47
C SER A 294 10.47 0.36 5.37
N HIS A 295 11.07 0.56 6.53
CA HIS A 295 11.40 -0.52 7.47
C HIS A 295 10.19 -1.18 8.15
N HIS A 296 8.95 -0.73 7.85
CA HIS A 296 7.74 -1.38 8.36
C HIS A 296 7.52 -2.78 7.77
N VAL A 297 8.22 -3.15 6.69
CA VAL A 297 8.18 -4.49 6.08
C VAL A 297 9.56 -5.14 6.15
N LEU A 298 9.60 -6.39 6.58
CA LEU A 298 10.76 -7.27 6.53
C LEU A 298 10.36 -8.57 5.86
N ASN A 299 10.98 -8.88 4.73
CA ASN A 299 10.79 -10.13 4.00
C ASN A 299 12.02 -11.02 4.18
N LEU A 300 11.81 -12.22 4.70
CA LEU A 300 12.87 -13.17 5.04
C LEU A 300 12.63 -14.52 4.37
N ARG A 301 13.65 -15.08 3.73
CA ARG A 301 13.70 -16.48 3.37
C ARG A 301 14.27 -17.29 4.54
N LEU A 302 13.61 -18.36 4.94
CA LEU A 302 14.14 -19.37 5.86
C LEU A 302 14.56 -20.60 5.04
N ASN A 303 15.86 -20.77 4.85
CA ASN A 303 16.41 -21.72 3.88
C ASN A 303 15.87 -23.14 4.06
N GLY A 304 15.29 -23.68 2.99
CA GLY A 304 14.73 -25.01 2.96
C GLY A 304 13.38 -25.17 3.68
N LEU A 305 12.76 -24.12 4.21
CA LEU A 305 11.49 -24.19 4.92
C LEU A 305 10.35 -23.59 4.07
N SER A 306 9.36 -24.41 3.77
CA SER A 306 8.17 -23.95 3.02
C SER A 306 7.45 -22.84 3.76
N THR A 307 7.12 -21.76 3.04
CA THR A 307 6.30 -20.64 3.53
C THR A 307 5.02 -21.12 4.21
N TYR A 308 4.27 -22.04 3.58
CA TYR A 308 3.02 -22.57 4.12
C TYR A 308 3.20 -23.21 5.50
N VAL A 309 4.23 -24.05 5.64
CA VAL A 309 4.53 -24.78 6.89
C VAL A 309 4.97 -23.80 7.97
N LEU A 310 5.78 -22.79 7.62
CA LEU A 310 6.21 -21.74 8.54
C LEU A 310 5.02 -20.95 9.06
N LEU A 311 4.15 -20.44 8.18
CA LEU A 311 2.98 -19.66 8.55
C LEU A 311 2.06 -20.42 9.49
N ALA A 312 1.74 -21.68 9.18
CA ALA A 312 0.87 -22.52 10.03
C ALA A 312 1.47 -22.73 11.43
N ASN A 313 2.79 -22.99 11.54
CA ASN A 313 3.43 -23.19 12.84
C ASN A 313 3.58 -21.87 13.64
N LEU A 314 3.79 -20.72 12.99
CA LEU A 314 3.83 -19.42 13.63
C LEU A 314 2.44 -19.01 14.15
N ASP A 315 1.39 -19.23 13.38
CA ASP A 315 0.01 -18.98 13.80
C ASP A 315 -0.36 -19.83 15.03
N LEU A 316 -0.05 -21.13 15.02
CA LEU A 316 -0.21 -22.01 16.18
C LEU A 316 0.60 -21.57 17.41
N ALA A 317 1.71 -20.87 17.18
CA ALA A 317 2.51 -20.26 18.26
C ALA A 317 1.98 -18.88 18.71
N GLY A 318 0.90 -18.36 18.09
CA GLY A 318 0.25 -17.09 18.45
C GLY A 318 0.79 -15.87 17.71
N PHE A 319 1.45 -16.05 16.55
CA PHE A 319 2.04 -14.95 15.76
C PHE A 319 1.44 -14.91 14.34
N ALA A 320 0.78 -13.83 14.01
CA ALA A 320 0.22 -13.58 12.68
C ALA A 320 1.23 -12.86 11.79
N VAL A 321 1.70 -13.53 10.74
CA VAL A 321 2.54 -13.02 9.65
C VAL A 321 2.03 -13.55 8.32
N SER A 322 2.53 -13.08 7.17
CA SER A 322 2.06 -13.53 5.86
C SER A 322 3.18 -14.02 4.93
N GLY A 323 2.82 -14.60 3.78
CA GLY A 323 3.77 -15.02 2.74
C GLY A 323 4.05 -13.96 1.68
N GLY A 324 3.51 -12.73 1.83
CA GLY A 324 3.63 -11.65 0.85
C GLY A 324 2.38 -11.50 -0.02
N SER A 325 2.06 -12.44 -0.88
CA SER A 325 0.80 -12.44 -1.63
C SER A 325 -0.38 -12.88 -0.76
N ALA A 326 -1.55 -12.27 -0.95
CA ALA A 326 -2.77 -12.66 -0.24
C ALA A 326 -3.12 -14.11 -0.57
N CYS A 327 -3.34 -14.94 0.48
CA CYS A 327 -3.84 -16.29 0.31
C CYS A 327 -5.26 -16.25 -0.26
N THR A 328 -5.45 -16.68 -1.51
CA THR A 328 -6.76 -17.04 -2.00
C THR A 328 -7.07 -18.45 -1.53
N ALA A 329 -7.99 -18.59 -0.57
CA ALA A 329 -8.66 -19.85 -0.18
C ALA A 329 -7.78 -21.12 -0.15
N GLY A 330 -6.58 -21.06 0.49
CA GLY A 330 -5.77 -22.26 0.75
C GLY A 330 -4.73 -22.62 -0.32
N SER A 331 -4.59 -21.87 -1.40
CA SER A 331 -3.48 -22.00 -2.33
C SER A 331 -2.55 -20.76 -2.22
N LEU A 332 -1.28 -21.01 -1.93
CA LEU A 332 -0.26 -19.96 -2.01
C LEU A 332 0.08 -19.76 -3.50
N THR A 333 -0.42 -18.68 -4.08
CA THR A 333 0.11 -18.22 -5.37
C THR A 333 1.53 -17.71 -5.12
N PRO A 334 2.53 -18.13 -5.92
CA PRO A 334 3.88 -17.60 -5.81
C PRO A 334 3.90 -16.07 -5.83
N SER A 335 4.72 -15.44 -4.98
CA SER A 335 4.86 -13.99 -4.97
C SER A 335 5.37 -13.49 -6.32
N HIS A 336 4.59 -12.68 -7.01
CA HIS A 336 5.01 -12.03 -8.24
C HIS A 336 6.14 -11.02 -7.99
N VAL A 337 6.20 -10.41 -6.80
CA VAL A 337 7.26 -9.49 -6.39
C VAL A 337 8.59 -10.23 -6.29
N LEU A 338 8.65 -11.32 -5.50
CA LEU A 338 9.87 -12.13 -5.37
C LEU A 338 10.26 -12.81 -6.69
N THR A 339 9.27 -13.17 -7.51
CA THR A 339 9.51 -13.69 -8.86
C THR A 339 10.15 -12.62 -9.76
N ALA A 340 9.68 -11.37 -9.71
CA ALA A 340 10.27 -10.27 -10.47
C ALA A 340 11.69 -9.93 -10.02
N MET A 341 11.96 -9.97 -8.70
CA MET A 341 13.28 -9.66 -8.13
C MET A 341 14.31 -10.77 -8.32
N PHE A 342 13.92 -12.05 -8.25
CA PHE A 342 14.86 -13.17 -8.11
C PHE A 342 14.67 -14.28 -9.15
N GLY A 343 13.66 -14.22 -9.99
CA GLY A 343 13.28 -15.24 -10.96
C GLY A 343 12.33 -16.31 -10.39
N GLN A 344 11.54 -16.92 -11.28
CA GLN A 344 10.48 -17.87 -10.93
C GLN A 344 11.00 -19.13 -10.20
N ASP A 345 12.19 -19.62 -10.57
CA ASP A 345 12.78 -20.83 -10.02
C ASP A 345 13.55 -20.57 -8.71
N SER A 346 13.57 -19.35 -8.22
CA SER A 346 14.26 -18.99 -6.98
C SER A 346 13.56 -19.63 -5.77
N PRO A 347 14.29 -20.31 -4.88
CA PRO A 347 13.73 -20.81 -3.62
C PRO A 347 13.10 -19.70 -2.76
N LYS A 348 13.50 -18.43 -2.94
CA LYS A 348 12.92 -17.28 -2.24
C LYS A 348 11.41 -17.17 -2.46
N VAL A 349 10.90 -17.59 -3.60
CA VAL A 349 9.48 -17.52 -3.95
C VAL A 349 8.61 -18.44 -3.06
N SER A 350 9.15 -19.58 -2.60
CA SER A 350 8.40 -20.60 -1.83
C SER A 350 8.85 -20.75 -0.36
N GLU A 351 9.95 -20.10 0.02
CA GLU A 351 10.58 -20.24 1.35
C GLU A 351 10.59 -18.93 2.14
N SER A 352 9.84 -17.91 1.71
CA SER A 352 9.85 -16.57 2.32
C SER A 352 8.60 -16.27 3.12
N ILE A 353 8.76 -15.49 4.18
CA ILE A 353 7.69 -14.88 4.96
C ILE A 353 7.85 -13.36 4.98
N ARG A 354 6.73 -12.66 5.00
CA ARG A 354 6.67 -11.21 5.23
C ARG A 354 6.25 -10.94 6.67
N ILE A 355 7.04 -10.16 7.37
CA ILE A 355 6.76 -9.61 8.69
C ILE A 355 6.51 -8.12 8.47
N SER A 356 5.39 -7.59 8.95
CA SER A 356 5.11 -6.17 8.81
C SER A 356 4.66 -5.55 10.13
N PHE A 357 5.39 -4.52 10.52
CA PHE A 357 5.24 -3.83 11.79
C PHE A 357 4.16 -2.74 11.68
N GLY A 358 3.48 -2.50 12.78
CA GLY A 358 2.52 -1.42 12.94
C GLY A 358 2.89 -0.52 14.12
N ARG A 359 2.23 0.64 14.18
CA ARG A 359 2.47 1.68 15.19
C ARG A 359 2.33 1.17 16.63
N TYR A 360 1.46 0.18 16.84
CA TYR A 360 1.16 -0.37 18.17
C TYR A 360 1.99 -1.60 18.55
N ASN A 361 2.87 -2.10 17.67
CA ASN A 361 3.78 -3.17 18.05
C ASN A 361 4.81 -2.69 19.06
N THR A 362 5.17 -3.58 19.99
CA THR A 362 6.13 -3.33 21.06
C THR A 362 7.41 -4.14 20.87
N VAL A 363 8.49 -3.70 21.53
CA VAL A 363 9.78 -4.41 21.57
C VAL A 363 9.60 -5.82 22.14
N GLU A 364 8.77 -5.97 23.17
CA GLU A 364 8.48 -7.26 23.82
C GLU A 364 7.79 -8.24 22.88
N GLU A 365 6.82 -7.76 22.09
CA GLU A 365 6.14 -8.56 21.07
C GLU A 365 7.12 -9.05 20.00
N VAL A 366 8.01 -8.17 19.52
CA VAL A 366 9.01 -8.51 18.50
C VAL A 366 10.07 -9.47 19.04
N LYS A 367 10.54 -9.32 20.29
CA LYS A 367 11.44 -10.27 20.94
C LYS A 367 10.79 -11.65 21.11
N ALA A 368 9.52 -11.69 21.51
CA ALA A 368 8.77 -12.93 21.63
C ALA A 368 8.60 -13.63 20.26
N PHE A 369 8.30 -12.85 19.22
CA PHE A 369 8.23 -13.35 17.84
C PHE A 369 9.57 -13.92 17.38
N ALA A 370 10.67 -13.19 17.55
CA ALA A 370 12.01 -13.63 17.15
C ALA A 370 12.41 -14.97 17.81
N ALA A 371 12.10 -15.13 19.11
CA ALA A 371 12.32 -16.36 19.82
C ALA A 371 11.45 -17.53 19.28
N ALA A 372 10.19 -17.26 18.97
CA ALA A 372 9.28 -18.23 18.41
C ALA A 372 9.69 -18.65 16.97
N LEU A 373 10.11 -17.69 16.14
CA LEU A 373 10.60 -17.93 14.78
C LEU A 373 11.78 -18.90 14.78
N VAL A 374 12.79 -18.65 15.65
CA VAL A 374 13.94 -19.56 15.81
C VAL A 374 13.50 -20.95 16.26
N LYS A 375 12.61 -21.04 17.26
CA LYS A 375 12.10 -22.32 17.78
C LYS A 375 11.36 -23.12 16.71
N VAL A 376 10.50 -22.46 15.93
CA VAL A 376 9.75 -23.06 14.82
C VAL A 376 10.70 -23.52 13.72
N ALA A 377 11.64 -22.66 13.30
CA ALA A 377 12.58 -22.98 12.23
C ALA A 377 13.42 -24.22 12.58
N ARG A 378 14.00 -24.27 13.78
CA ARG A 378 14.79 -25.43 14.26
C ARG A 378 13.96 -26.71 14.29
N LYS A 379 12.77 -26.67 14.87
CA LYS A 379 11.86 -27.83 14.91
C LYS A 379 11.56 -28.39 13.52
N LEU A 380 11.39 -27.52 12.53
CA LEU A 380 11.10 -27.93 11.15
C LEU A 380 12.35 -28.46 10.43
N GLN A 381 13.53 -27.90 10.72
CA GLN A 381 14.81 -28.37 10.18
C GLN A 381 15.19 -29.75 10.73
N ASP A 382 14.98 -29.99 12.02
CA ASP A 382 15.28 -31.27 12.67
C ASP A 382 14.41 -32.40 12.07
N ARG A 383 13.11 -32.17 11.88
CA ARG A 383 12.20 -33.14 11.23
C ARG A 383 12.63 -33.52 9.83
N LYS A 384 13.12 -32.54 9.03
CA LYS A 384 13.62 -32.81 7.66
C LYS A 384 14.90 -33.66 7.62
N ARG A 385 15.65 -33.76 8.74
CA ARG A 385 16.85 -34.59 8.83
C ARG A 385 16.54 -36.02 9.26
N GLU A 386 15.36 -36.23 9.82
CA GLU A 386 14.88 -37.55 10.27
C GLU A 386 14.12 -38.32 9.18
N ASP A 387 13.57 -37.58 8.18
CA ASP A 387 12.92 -38.12 6.96
C ASP A 387 13.96 -38.31 5.84
#